data_81e552aa7bd846d49dbae0e7ae5b5eb8
#
_entry.id   81e552aa7bd846d49dbae0e7ae5b5eb8
#
_cell.length_a   1.000
_cell.length_b   1.000
_cell.length_c   1.000
_cell.angle_alpha   90.00
_cell.angle_beta   90.00
_cell.angle_gamma   90.00
#
_symmetry.space_group_name_H-M   'P 1'
#
loop_
_entity.id
_entity.type
_entity.pdbx_description
1 polymer ?
#
loop_
_entity_poly.entity_id
_entity_poly.type
_entity_poly.pdbx_seq_one_letter_code
_entity_poly.pdbx_strand_id
1 'polypeptide(L)'
;YDMHFFGFQDDNCAVGLVLAMAKAMKDSGYQPENDIVFCLHGAEEWGASYSQFDWTVGAWEMINHVHPEWVGKTLAFINFELPAYEFDTYTTTYSAPEMFAMLDYFANDYAYAPKPEGCFADGVLTEGYQTYTYSDDFSYYAAGVPSTVNGFLLQKDMETVFPFYIDYYHTQYDNPDTYNEAVMRFNIAYYGALAMYIDQMPATDLDFTAQAARLTAAMDENVMAQAGADVEAYKAALTALEEAATAMRAKVVEVNRAYETAREAGDDAAMAQLRETGRALTSQNLEAFRYAQKHLLGLMYERPIVPHEAPQETITLCEAIIECLEDGDPATAVDEYAWTVNNVLEWYAMYFSPEVIAVQDDMNWGADNQDNLYWGTDINFDKADVDAATRSLYVRYDDKGGDFTEEIAIYEKAIEVEKAKLAAKATAETEAMQALAALLK
;
A
#
# COMPACT_ATOMS: atom_id res chain seq x y z
N TYR A 1 -16.53 9.10 7.27
CA TYR A 1 -17.60 9.66 6.43
C TYR A 1 -17.45 11.16 6.33
N ASP A 2 -17.97 11.73 5.25
CA ASP A 2 -17.89 13.16 4.94
C ASP A 2 -18.84 14.00 5.81
N MET A 3 -18.43 15.21 6.15
CA MET A 3 -19.27 16.17 6.87
C MET A 3 -20.26 16.92 5.95
N HIS A 4 -20.11 16.84 4.65
CA HIS A 4 -20.91 17.57 3.67
C HIS A 4 -22.06 16.74 3.08
N PHE A 5 -21.97 15.41 3.13
CA PHE A 5 -22.91 14.47 2.53
C PHE A 5 -23.38 13.42 3.53
N PHE A 6 -24.35 12.60 3.13
CA PHE A 6 -24.77 11.46 3.95
C PHE A 6 -23.69 10.39 4.04
N GLY A 7 -22.86 10.26 3.01
CA GLY A 7 -21.79 9.28 2.95
C GLY A 7 -22.29 7.87 3.26
N PHE A 8 -23.33 7.40 2.55
CA PHE A 8 -23.93 6.11 2.88
C PHE A 8 -23.01 4.95 2.54
N GLN A 9 -22.54 4.88 1.29
CA GLN A 9 -21.54 3.90 0.92
C GLN A 9 -20.18 4.29 1.48
N ASP A 10 -19.87 5.58 1.45
CA ASP A 10 -18.61 6.17 1.81
C ASP A 10 -18.76 7.07 3.06
N ASP A 11 -18.66 6.53 4.33
CA ASP A 11 -18.47 5.12 4.58
C ASP A 11 -19.35 4.65 5.76
N ASN A 12 -20.57 5.21 5.90
CA ASN A 12 -21.48 4.85 6.98
C ASN A 12 -21.93 3.38 6.93
N CYS A 13 -21.96 2.75 5.74
CA CYS A 13 -22.28 1.34 5.64
C CYS A 13 -21.17 0.47 6.24
N ALA A 14 -19.90 0.88 6.15
CA ALA A 14 -18.81 0.19 6.84
C ALA A 14 -18.92 0.30 8.38
N VAL A 15 -19.33 1.45 8.90
CA VAL A 15 -19.68 1.58 10.32
C VAL A 15 -20.74 0.54 10.71
N GLY A 16 -21.79 0.41 9.90
CA GLY A 16 -22.85 -0.60 10.09
C GLY A 16 -22.31 -2.03 10.03
N LEU A 17 -21.40 -2.31 9.08
CA LEU A 17 -20.75 -3.61 8.93
C LEU A 17 -19.94 -3.97 10.18
N VAL A 18 -19.07 -3.09 10.64
CA VAL A 18 -18.21 -3.30 11.82
C VAL A 18 -19.05 -3.59 13.06
N LEU A 19 -20.13 -2.82 13.27
CA LEU A 19 -21.04 -3.05 14.39
C LEU A 19 -21.82 -4.39 14.26
N ALA A 20 -22.22 -4.77 13.05
CA ALA A 20 -22.87 -6.04 12.78
C ALA A 20 -21.94 -7.23 13.04
N MET A 21 -20.66 -7.14 12.62
CA MET A 21 -19.64 -8.15 12.91
C MET A 21 -19.40 -8.30 14.40
N ALA A 22 -19.21 -7.18 15.13
CA ALA A 22 -19.04 -7.20 16.58
C ALA A 22 -20.23 -7.87 17.29
N LYS A 23 -21.44 -7.54 16.85
CA LYS A 23 -22.67 -8.16 17.38
C LYS A 23 -22.74 -9.65 17.06
N ALA A 24 -22.44 -10.06 15.82
CA ALA A 24 -22.47 -11.45 15.41
C ALA A 24 -21.47 -12.32 16.19
N MET A 25 -20.23 -11.84 16.35
CA MET A 25 -19.22 -12.52 17.17
C MET A 25 -19.67 -12.68 18.63
N LYS A 26 -20.22 -11.61 19.22
CA LYS A 26 -20.74 -11.66 20.58
C LYS A 26 -21.92 -12.61 20.72
N ASP A 27 -22.90 -12.56 19.81
CA ASP A 27 -24.13 -13.38 19.87
C ASP A 27 -23.85 -14.85 19.59
N SER A 28 -22.83 -15.17 18.79
CA SER A 28 -22.38 -16.57 18.55
C SER A 28 -21.71 -17.18 19.76
N GLY A 29 -21.28 -16.39 20.74
CA GLY A 29 -20.51 -16.84 21.89
C GLY A 29 -19.04 -17.15 21.55
N TYR A 30 -18.54 -16.64 20.41
CA TYR A 30 -17.15 -16.78 20.03
C TYR A 30 -16.22 -16.31 21.15
N GLN A 31 -15.21 -17.11 21.45
CA GLN A 31 -14.16 -16.78 22.43
C GLN A 31 -12.85 -16.61 21.65
N PRO A 32 -12.40 -15.40 21.43
CA PRO A 32 -11.16 -15.15 20.70
C PRO A 32 -9.93 -15.54 21.52
N GLU A 33 -8.89 -15.94 20.81
CA GLU A 33 -7.56 -16.22 21.40
C GLU A 33 -6.76 -14.94 21.63
N ASN A 34 -7.07 -13.90 20.83
CA ASN A 34 -6.46 -12.58 20.91
C ASN A 34 -7.53 -11.51 21.12
N ASP A 35 -7.15 -10.30 21.47
CA ASP A 35 -8.09 -9.17 21.51
C ASP A 35 -8.54 -8.79 20.09
N ILE A 36 -9.85 -8.65 19.90
CA ILE A 36 -10.43 -8.11 18.66
C ILE A 36 -10.93 -6.71 18.96
N VAL A 37 -10.33 -5.73 18.32
CA VAL A 37 -10.66 -4.31 18.50
C VAL A 37 -11.48 -3.84 17.29
N PHE A 38 -12.64 -3.24 17.54
CA PHE A 38 -13.47 -2.63 16.53
C PHE A 38 -13.25 -1.12 16.55
N CYS A 39 -12.60 -0.58 15.52
CA CYS A 39 -12.30 0.83 15.38
C CYS A 39 -13.26 1.49 14.42
N LEU A 40 -13.69 2.70 14.74
CA LEU A 40 -14.41 3.60 13.86
C LEU A 40 -13.57 4.87 13.77
N HIS A 41 -12.78 4.98 12.72
CA HIS A 41 -11.91 6.13 12.52
C HIS A 41 -12.72 7.37 12.17
N GLY A 42 -12.27 8.51 12.63
CA GLY A 42 -12.76 9.81 12.18
C GLY A 42 -11.75 10.44 11.23
N ALA A 43 -12.20 11.38 10.41
CA ALA A 43 -11.35 12.18 9.54
C ALA A 43 -10.55 11.33 8.51
N GLU A 44 -11.19 10.32 7.93
CA GLU A 44 -10.64 9.56 6.81
C GLU A 44 -10.51 10.46 5.58
N GLU A 45 -11.56 11.24 5.26
CA GLU A 45 -11.65 12.20 4.16
C GLU A 45 -10.81 13.48 4.36
N TRP A 46 -9.94 13.49 5.37
CA TRP A 46 -9.13 14.67 5.69
C TRP A 46 -7.66 14.37 5.51
N GLY A 47 -7.01 15.30 4.80
CA GLY A 47 -5.59 15.25 4.55
C GLY A 47 -4.75 15.60 5.76
N ALA A 48 -3.55 15.06 5.77
CA ALA A 48 -2.51 15.42 6.72
C ALA A 48 -1.82 16.71 6.26
N SER A 49 -1.88 17.76 7.09
CA SER A 49 -1.17 19.01 6.81
C SER A 49 0.32 18.77 6.60
N TYR A 50 0.93 19.53 5.71
CA TYR A 50 2.35 19.41 5.33
C TYR A 50 2.71 18.03 4.75
N SER A 51 1.76 17.40 4.05
CA SER A 51 1.92 16.11 3.39
C SER A 51 1.27 16.16 2.01
N GLN A 52 1.73 15.30 1.10
CA GLN A 52 1.08 15.10 -0.20
C GLN A 52 -0.19 14.24 -0.10
N PHE A 53 -0.53 13.74 1.08
CA PHE A 53 -1.67 12.85 1.28
C PHE A 53 -2.88 13.63 1.74
N ASP A 54 -3.98 13.45 1.02
CA ASP A 54 -5.24 14.16 1.24
C ASP A 54 -6.22 13.38 2.11
N TRP A 55 -5.90 12.11 2.47
CA TRP A 55 -6.80 11.22 3.20
C TRP A 55 -6.15 10.59 4.44
N THR A 56 -6.95 9.88 5.22
CA THR A 56 -6.57 8.91 6.25
C THR A 56 -5.89 9.46 7.49
N VAL A 57 -6.00 10.77 7.77
CA VAL A 57 -5.34 11.36 8.94
C VAL A 57 -5.76 10.71 10.26
N GLY A 58 -7.03 10.26 10.37
CA GLY A 58 -7.53 9.61 11.58
C GLY A 58 -6.90 8.25 11.87
N ALA A 59 -6.71 7.43 10.83
CA ALA A 59 -6.01 6.15 10.94
C ALA A 59 -4.53 6.35 11.24
N TRP A 60 -3.90 7.33 10.57
CA TRP A 60 -2.52 7.68 10.81
C TRP A 60 -2.27 8.13 12.26
N GLU A 61 -3.10 9.02 12.79
CA GLU A 61 -3.04 9.46 14.18
C GLU A 61 -3.26 8.29 15.15
N MET A 62 -4.21 7.40 14.84
CA MET A 62 -4.51 6.24 15.68
C MET A 62 -3.28 5.37 15.88
N ILE A 63 -2.60 4.97 14.79
CA ILE A 63 -1.50 4.00 14.88
C ILE A 63 -0.16 4.63 15.28
N ASN A 64 0.07 5.91 14.96
CA ASN A 64 1.34 6.56 15.25
C ASN A 64 1.37 7.28 16.60
N HIS A 65 0.23 7.81 17.08
CA HIS A 65 0.19 8.65 18.28
C HIS A 65 -0.72 8.12 19.38
N VAL A 66 -1.89 7.57 19.04
CA VAL A 66 -2.85 7.12 20.07
C VAL A 66 -2.49 5.72 20.57
N HIS A 67 -2.18 4.80 19.67
CA HIS A 67 -1.87 3.41 19.97
C HIS A 67 -0.60 2.90 19.27
N PRO A 68 0.54 3.59 19.40
CA PRO A 68 1.81 3.15 18.77
C PRO A 68 2.29 1.80 19.31
N GLU A 69 1.82 1.38 20.49
CA GLU A 69 2.12 0.07 21.08
C GLU A 69 1.46 -1.10 20.35
N TRP A 70 0.55 -0.88 19.42
CA TRP A 70 -0.04 -1.94 18.60
C TRP A 70 0.91 -2.42 17.50
N VAL A 71 1.84 -1.58 17.06
CA VAL A 71 2.84 -1.96 16.05
C VAL A 71 3.70 -3.11 16.56
N GLY A 72 3.85 -4.15 15.76
CA GLY A 72 4.58 -5.38 16.11
C GLY A 72 3.83 -6.34 17.04
N LYS A 73 2.54 -6.07 17.33
CA LYS A 73 1.67 -6.94 18.14
C LYS A 73 0.36 -7.28 17.45
N THR A 74 -0.14 -6.40 16.58
CA THR A 74 -1.38 -6.60 15.84
C THR A 74 -1.15 -7.62 14.73
N LEU A 75 -1.96 -8.68 14.70
CA LEU A 75 -1.86 -9.77 13.73
C LEU A 75 -2.30 -9.30 12.34
N ALA A 76 -3.37 -8.51 12.27
CA ALA A 76 -3.86 -7.86 11.07
C ALA A 76 -4.79 -6.69 11.42
N PHE A 77 -4.81 -5.70 10.56
CA PHE A 77 -5.84 -4.67 10.46
C PHE A 77 -6.71 -4.99 9.24
N ILE A 78 -8.02 -5.00 9.41
CA ILE A 78 -8.99 -5.26 8.33
C ILE A 78 -9.84 -4.00 8.18
N ASN A 79 -9.60 -3.26 7.11
CA ASN A 79 -10.34 -2.06 6.75
C ASN A 79 -11.56 -2.38 5.87
N PHE A 80 -12.51 -1.48 5.85
CA PHE A 80 -13.69 -1.56 5.00
C PHE A 80 -13.95 -0.22 4.34
N GLU A 81 -14.09 -0.29 3.01
CA GLU A 81 -14.44 0.83 2.14
C GLU A 81 -15.61 0.43 1.25
N LEU A 82 -16.64 1.24 1.20
CA LEU A 82 -17.81 1.06 0.32
C LEU A 82 -18.37 -0.39 0.30
N PRO A 83 -18.55 -1.07 1.45
CA PRO A 83 -18.72 -2.53 1.49
C PRO A 83 -20.14 -3.01 1.13
N ALA A 84 -21.03 -2.15 0.67
CA ALA A 84 -22.40 -2.48 0.32
C ALA A 84 -22.77 -2.20 -1.14
N TYR A 85 -21.77 -2.02 -2.01
CA TYR A 85 -21.95 -1.82 -3.45
C TYR A 85 -21.23 -2.90 -4.24
N GLU A 86 -21.85 -3.40 -5.31
CA GLU A 86 -21.27 -4.40 -6.20
C GLU A 86 -20.55 -3.68 -7.36
N PHE A 87 -19.25 -3.46 -7.22
CA PHE A 87 -18.46 -2.75 -8.22
C PHE A 87 -18.17 -3.58 -9.46
N ASP A 88 -18.12 -4.92 -9.34
CA ASP A 88 -17.89 -5.84 -10.44
C ASP A 88 -18.58 -7.19 -10.17
N THR A 89 -18.56 -8.08 -11.15
CA THR A 89 -19.03 -9.47 -11.02
C THR A 89 -18.16 -10.35 -10.11
N TYR A 90 -17.00 -9.85 -9.71
CA TYR A 90 -16.09 -10.47 -8.74
C TYR A 90 -15.74 -9.48 -7.62
N THR A 91 -15.20 -9.99 -6.53
CA THR A 91 -14.53 -9.19 -5.50
C THR A 91 -13.09 -9.65 -5.30
N THR A 92 -12.26 -8.79 -4.75
CA THR A 92 -10.89 -9.11 -4.36
C THR A 92 -10.58 -8.48 -2.99
N THR A 93 -9.33 -8.58 -2.57
CA THR A 93 -8.86 -7.97 -1.33
C THR A 93 -7.57 -7.22 -1.61
N TYR A 94 -7.50 -5.96 -1.22
CA TYR A 94 -6.24 -5.22 -1.22
C TYR A 94 -5.53 -5.50 0.08
N SER A 95 -4.22 -5.68 0.05
CA SER A 95 -3.48 -5.97 1.28
C SER A 95 -1.98 -5.68 1.15
N ALA A 96 -1.30 -5.76 2.28
CA ALA A 96 0.15 -5.92 2.30
C ALA A 96 0.54 -7.15 1.46
N PRO A 97 1.53 -7.06 0.56
CA PRO A 97 1.91 -8.18 -0.31
C PRO A 97 2.29 -9.45 0.44
N GLU A 98 2.83 -9.32 1.63
CA GLU A 98 3.17 -10.45 2.51
C GLU A 98 1.94 -11.26 2.96
N MET A 99 0.72 -10.71 2.85
CA MET A 99 -0.53 -11.39 3.19
C MET A 99 -1.15 -12.16 2.01
N PHE A 100 -0.73 -11.92 0.77
CA PHE A 100 -1.39 -12.48 -0.43
C PHE A 100 -1.55 -13.99 -0.38
N ALA A 101 -0.51 -14.72 0.00
CA ALA A 101 -0.57 -16.18 0.03
C ALA A 101 -1.48 -16.73 1.14
N MET A 102 -1.61 -16.04 2.27
CA MET A 102 -2.56 -16.39 3.33
C MET A 102 -4.00 -16.12 2.88
N LEU A 103 -4.24 -14.98 2.22
CA LEU A 103 -5.55 -14.61 1.69
C LEU A 103 -5.99 -15.56 0.56
N ASP A 104 -5.06 -15.96 -0.32
CA ASP A 104 -5.31 -16.97 -1.35
C ASP A 104 -5.74 -18.32 -0.75
N TYR A 105 -4.98 -18.81 0.23
CA TYR A 105 -5.35 -20.02 0.96
C TYR A 105 -6.73 -19.90 1.63
N PHE A 106 -7.00 -18.79 2.30
CA PHE A 106 -8.29 -18.55 2.94
C PHE A 106 -9.43 -18.59 1.92
N ALA A 107 -9.29 -17.87 0.81
CA ALA A 107 -10.35 -17.76 -0.18
C ALA A 107 -10.62 -19.08 -0.92
N ASN A 108 -9.59 -19.86 -1.25
CA ASN A 108 -9.70 -21.02 -2.14
C ASN A 108 -9.70 -22.36 -1.42
N ASP A 109 -8.90 -22.54 -0.38
CA ASP A 109 -8.62 -23.85 0.24
C ASP A 109 -9.21 -24.00 1.65
N TYR A 110 -9.49 -22.88 2.34
CA TYR A 110 -10.07 -22.96 3.68
C TYR A 110 -11.55 -23.35 3.63
N ALA A 111 -11.87 -24.51 4.20
CA ALA A 111 -13.18 -25.15 4.07
C ALA A 111 -14.36 -24.32 4.63
N TYR A 112 -14.08 -23.38 5.51
CA TYR A 112 -15.09 -22.54 6.17
C TYR A 112 -15.14 -21.10 5.63
N ALA A 113 -14.40 -20.78 4.57
CA ALA A 113 -14.49 -19.48 3.93
C ALA A 113 -15.84 -19.29 3.26
N PRO A 114 -16.62 -18.26 3.60
CA PRO A 114 -17.89 -17.98 2.95
C PRO A 114 -17.71 -17.74 1.45
N LYS A 115 -18.69 -18.17 0.67
CA LYS A 115 -18.73 -17.94 -0.77
C LYS A 115 -19.83 -16.92 -1.08
N PRO A 116 -19.68 -16.10 -2.13
CA PRO A 116 -20.70 -15.14 -2.52
C PRO A 116 -22.02 -15.86 -2.92
N GLU A 117 -23.14 -15.35 -2.41
CA GLU A 117 -24.48 -15.81 -2.77
C GLU A 117 -25.34 -14.59 -3.14
N GLY A 118 -25.78 -14.51 -4.39
CA GLY A 118 -26.60 -13.41 -4.89
C GLY A 118 -25.82 -12.13 -5.22
N CYS A 119 -24.51 -12.17 -5.19
CA CYS A 119 -23.57 -11.13 -5.61
C CYS A 119 -22.28 -11.77 -6.11
N PHE A 120 -21.43 -11.02 -6.77
CA PHE A 120 -20.11 -11.44 -7.23
C PHE A 120 -20.15 -12.80 -7.96
N ALA A 121 -20.84 -12.82 -9.10
CA ALA A 121 -21.10 -14.07 -9.87
C ALA A 121 -19.82 -14.82 -10.27
N ASP A 122 -18.71 -14.09 -10.44
CA ASP A 122 -17.38 -14.64 -10.75
C ASP A 122 -16.54 -14.94 -9.49
N GLY A 123 -17.11 -14.73 -8.30
CA GLY A 123 -16.53 -15.15 -7.03
C GLY A 123 -15.50 -14.19 -6.44
N VAL A 124 -14.57 -14.76 -5.68
CA VAL A 124 -13.46 -14.02 -5.06
C VAL A 124 -12.20 -14.28 -5.88
N LEU A 125 -11.59 -13.22 -6.40
CA LEU A 125 -10.29 -13.29 -7.06
C LEU A 125 -9.18 -13.18 -6.01
N THR A 126 -8.14 -13.98 -6.20
CA THR A 126 -7.00 -14.05 -5.30
C THR A 126 -5.74 -13.40 -5.88
N GLU A 127 -5.85 -12.80 -7.05
CA GLU A 127 -4.84 -11.86 -7.52
C GLU A 127 -4.75 -10.75 -6.49
N GLY A 128 -3.63 -10.71 -5.75
CA GLY A 128 -3.44 -9.75 -4.67
C GLY A 128 -3.15 -8.37 -5.23
N TYR A 129 -3.95 -7.41 -4.81
CA TYR A 129 -3.68 -6.00 -5.08
C TYR A 129 -3.10 -5.34 -3.84
N GLN A 130 -2.04 -4.56 -4.05
CA GLN A 130 -1.40 -3.82 -2.97
C GLN A 130 -2.29 -2.68 -2.50
N THR A 131 -2.26 -2.42 -1.18
CA THR A 131 -2.93 -1.26 -0.56
C THR A 131 -2.47 0.08 -1.13
N TYR A 132 -3.31 1.09 -1.05
CA TYR A 132 -3.08 2.44 -1.58
C TYR A 132 -3.01 3.46 -0.44
N THR A 133 -2.42 4.63 -0.72
CA THR A 133 -2.22 5.71 0.26
C THR A 133 -3.51 6.42 0.70
N TYR A 134 -4.58 6.27 -0.05
CA TYR A 134 -5.87 6.93 0.18
C TYR A 134 -6.91 6.01 0.87
N SER A 135 -6.45 5.01 1.60
CA SER A 135 -7.32 4.14 2.40
C SER A 135 -6.67 3.91 3.77
N ASP A 136 -7.47 3.82 4.82
CA ASP A 136 -7.03 3.73 6.22
C ASP A 136 -6.04 2.59 6.49
N ASP A 137 -6.13 1.49 5.73
CA ASP A 137 -5.23 0.35 5.87
C ASP A 137 -3.78 0.68 5.52
N PHE A 138 -3.54 1.66 4.64
CA PHE A 138 -2.19 2.10 4.32
C PHE A 138 -1.47 2.71 5.53
N SER A 139 -2.14 3.49 6.35
CA SER A 139 -1.56 4.08 7.56
C SER A 139 -1.02 3.00 8.51
N TYR A 140 -1.78 1.92 8.67
CA TYR A 140 -1.36 0.77 9.47
C TYR A 140 -0.23 -0.02 8.80
N TYR A 141 -0.34 -0.25 7.50
CA TYR A 141 0.71 -0.90 6.71
C TYR A 141 2.04 -0.18 6.83
N ALA A 142 2.05 1.13 6.59
CA ALA A 142 3.26 1.96 6.66
C ALA A 142 3.87 1.98 8.08
N ALA A 143 3.03 1.94 9.12
CA ALA A 143 3.50 1.84 10.50
C ALA A 143 4.07 0.46 10.86
N GLY A 144 3.85 -0.57 10.04
CA GLY A 144 4.34 -1.93 10.28
C GLY A 144 3.30 -2.88 10.91
N VAL A 145 2.02 -2.67 10.60
CA VAL A 145 0.91 -3.58 10.92
C VAL A 145 0.42 -4.24 9.63
N PRO A 146 0.40 -5.58 9.54
CA PRO A 146 -0.19 -6.27 8.39
C PRO A 146 -1.63 -5.82 8.18
N SER A 147 -1.99 -5.35 6.98
CA SER A 147 -3.29 -4.74 6.72
C SER A 147 -3.92 -5.17 5.42
N THR A 148 -5.24 -5.12 5.40
CA THR A 148 -6.07 -5.49 4.26
C THR A 148 -7.37 -4.68 4.25
N VAL A 149 -7.93 -4.47 3.07
CA VAL A 149 -9.24 -3.84 2.85
C VAL A 149 -10.05 -4.63 1.82
N ASN A 150 -11.36 -4.57 1.91
CA ASN A 150 -12.24 -5.21 0.93
C ASN A 150 -12.08 -4.59 -0.47
N GLY A 151 -12.43 -5.34 -1.50
CA GLY A 151 -12.46 -4.83 -2.87
C GLY A 151 -13.55 -3.78 -3.04
N PHE A 152 -13.14 -2.55 -3.32
CA PHE A 152 -14.03 -1.40 -3.54
C PHE A 152 -13.68 -0.62 -4.82
N LEU A 153 -12.56 -0.96 -5.45
CA LEU A 153 -12.12 -0.37 -6.71
C LEU A 153 -12.26 -1.37 -7.85
N LEU A 154 -12.56 -0.83 -9.01
CA LEU A 154 -12.61 -1.61 -10.23
C LEU A 154 -11.25 -1.74 -10.87
N GLN A 155 -10.92 -2.96 -11.25
CA GLN A 155 -9.66 -3.23 -11.93
C GLN A 155 -9.82 -3.53 -13.43
N LYS A 156 -11.01 -3.96 -13.86
CA LYS A 156 -11.19 -4.48 -15.23
C LYS A 156 -12.28 -3.80 -16.04
N ASP A 157 -13.32 -3.26 -15.43
CA ASP A 157 -14.47 -2.70 -16.15
C ASP A 157 -14.88 -1.32 -15.65
N MET A 158 -14.29 -0.29 -16.26
CA MET A 158 -14.61 1.11 -15.96
C MET A 158 -16.05 1.50 -16.30
N GLU A 159 -16.76 0.74 -17.14
CA GLU A 159 -18.15 1.06 -17.50
C GLU A 159 -19.11 0.81 -16.33
N THR A 160 -18.83 -0.18 -15.49
CA THR A 160 -19.64 -0.49 -14.31
C THR A 160 -19.39 0.44 -13.13
N VAL A 161 -18.15 0.83 -12.92
CA VAL A 161 -17.74 1.66 -11.75
C VAL A 161 -17.82 3.14 -12.02
N PHE A 162 -17.48 3.55 -13.23
CA PHE A 162 -17.44 4.96 -13.55
C PHE A 162 -18.78 5.68 -13.27
N PRO A 163 -19.96 5.08 -13.52
CA PRO A 163 -21.23 5.66 -13.09
C PRO A 163 -21.35 5.87 -11.59
N PHE A 164 -20.85 4.92 -10.75
CA PHE A 164 -20.90 5.12 -9.29
C PHE A 164 -20.11 6.36 -8.88
N TYR A 165 -18.86 6.49 -9.32
CA TYR A 165 -17.99 7.61 -8.97
C TYR A 165 -18.45 8.95 -9.54
N ILE A 166 -19.15 8.95 -10.67
CA ILE A 166 -19.72 10.19 -11.24
C ILE A 166 -21.03 10.58 -10.57
N ASP A 167 -21.90 9.59 -10.31
CA ASP A 167 -23.29 9.87 -9.95
C ASP A 167 -23.54 9.91 -8.43
N TYR A 168 -22.74 9.17 -7.66
CA TYR A 168 -23.00 8.96 -6.22
C TYR A 168 -21.84 9.38 -5.32
N TYR A 169 -20.62 8.94 -5.61
CA TYR A 169 -19.44 9.12 -4.76
C TYR A 169 -19.17 10.61 -4.50
N HIS A 170 -18.95 10.96 -3.24
CA HIS A 170 -18.74 12.32 -2.77
C HIS A 170 -19.87 13.31 -3.18
N THR A 171 -21.10 12.81 -3.29
CA THR A 171 -22.27 13.62 -3.62
C THR A 171 -23.42 13.40 -2.63
N GLN A 172 -24.39 14.31 -2.67
CA GLN A 172 -25.65 14.16 -1.92
C GLN A 172 -26.49 12.93 -2.33
N TYR A 173 -26.13 12.27 -3.42
CA TYR A 173 -26.82 11.09 -3.94
C TYR A 173 -26.22 9.78 -3.41
N ASP A 174 -25.13 9.83 -2.64
CA ASP A 174 -24.66 8.68 -1.89
C ASP A 174 -25.60 8.43 -0.69
N ASN A 175 -26.63 7.64 -0.92
CA ASN A 175 -27.73 7.38 -0.02
C ASN A 175 -28.11 5.88 -0.04
N PRO A 176 -29.03 5.41 0.85
CA PRO A 176 -29.41 4.00 0.93
C PRO A 176 -30.00 3.36 -0.34
N ASP A 177 -30.34 4.13 -1.38
CA ASP A 177 -30.84 3.57 -2.64
C ASP A 177 -29.77 2.77 -3.39
N THR A 178 -28.47 2.99 -3.08
CA THR A 178 -27.32 2.25 -3.63
C THR A 178 -27.05 0.93 -2.88
N TYR A 179 -27.76 0.66 -1.78
CA TYR A 179 -27.52 -0.50 -0.92
C TYR A 179 -27.77 -1.83 -1.60
N ASN A 180 -26.76 -2.72 -1.59
CA ASN A 180 -26.88 -4.12 -2.00
C ASN A 180 -26.76 -5.04 -0.78
N GLU A 181 -27.88 -5.62 -0.36
CA GLU A 181 -27.93 -6.50 0.82
C GLU A 181 -27.09 -7.77 0.67
N ALA A 182 -26.99 -8.34 -0.52
CA ALA A 182 -26.22 -9.55 -0.76
C ALA A 182 -24.70 -9.28 -0.59
N VAL A 183 -24.23 -8.15 -1.10
CA VAL A 183 -22.83 -7.70 -0.95
C VAL A 183 -22.50 -7.44 0.51
N MET A 184 -23.34 -6.69 1.22
CA MET A 184 -23.15 -6.42 2.65
C MET A 184 -23.11 -7.71 3.47
N ARG A 185 -24.03 -8.63 3.25
CA ARG A 185 -24.06 -9.93 3.94
C ARG A 185 -22.83 -10.77 3.66
N PHE A 186 -22.37 -10.77 2.41
CA PHE A 186 -21.15 -11.47 2.03
C PHE A 186 -19.94 -10.88 2.75
N ASN A 187 -19.75 -9.57 2.72
CA ASN A 187 -18.61 -8.90 3.36
C ASN A 187 -18.60 -9.12 4.89
N ILE A 188 -19.76 -9.02 5.57
CA ILE A 188 -19.86 -9.34 6.99
C ILE A 188 -19.42 -10.79 7.26
N ALA A 189 -19.89 -11.73 6.47
CA ALA A 189 -19.58 -13.15 6.66
C ALA A 189 -18.13 -13.48 6.32
N TYR A 190 -17.65 -13.02 5.17
CA TYR A 190 -16.32 -13.33 4.65
C TYR A 190 -15.22 -12.74 5.55
N TYR A 191 -15.29 -11.45 5.83
CA TYR A 191 -14.28 -10.79 6.67
C TYR A 191 -14.44 -11.13 8.15
N GLY A 192 -15.64 -11.43 8.61
CA GLY A 192 -15.85 -12.03 9.92
C GLY A 192 -15.17 -13.39 10.07
N ALA A 193 -15.32 -14.26 9.06
CA ALA A 193 -14.63 -15.54 9.03
C ALA A 193 -13.11 -15.39 8.87
N LEU A 194 -12.64 -14.42 8.08
CA LEU A 194 -11.22 -14.09 7.95
C LEU A 194 -10.62 -13.65 9.28
N ALA A 195 -11.29 -12.74 10.00
CA ALA A 195 -10.85 -12.31 11.32
C ALA A 195 -10.75 -13.46 12.31
N MET A 196 -11.73 -14.37 12.32
CA MET A 196 -11.70 -15.57 13.16
C MET A 196 -10.61 -16.56 12.72
N TYR A 197 -10.35 -16.66 11.42
CA TYR A 197 -9.26 -17.50 10.89
C TYR A 197 -7.90 -16.98 11.36
N ILE A 198 -7.65 -15.68 11.23
CA ILE A 198 -6.42 -15.04 11.69
C ILE A 198 -6.27 -15.19 13.21
N ASP A 199 -7.33 -14.98 13.98
CA ASP A 199 -7.31 -15.14 15.44
C ASP A 199 -6.96 -16.58 15.87
N GLN A 200 -7.44 -17.59 15.14
CA GLN A 200 -7.21 -19.00 15.46
C GLN A 200 -5.87 -19.55 14.95
N MET A 201 -5.20 -18.85 14.07
CA MET A 201 -3.90 -19.27 13.52
C MET A 201 -2.84 -19.32 14.61
N PRO A 202 -2.11 -20.44 14.84
CA PRO A 202 -1.06 -20.49 15.83
C PRO A 202 0.14 -19.63 15.47
N ALA A 203 0.46 -19.47 14.16
CA ALA A 203 1.53 -18.64 13.65
C ALA A 203 1.02 -17.73 12.54
N THR A 204 1.23 -16.41 12.64
CA THR A 204 0.85 -15.44 11.59
C THR A 204 1.59 -15.75 10.29
N ASP A 205 0.83 -16.02 9.20
CA ASP A 205 1.38 -16.37 7.88
C ASP A 205 1.65 -15.09 7.08
N LEU A 206 2.90 -14.64 7.12
CA LEU A 206 3.42 -13.55 6.30
C LEU A 206 4.51 -14.09 5.37
N ASP A 207 4.36 -13.84 4.07
CA ASP A 207 5.26 -14.33 3.02
C ASP A 207 6.22 -13.23 2.56
N PHE A 208 7.39 -13.15 3.18
CA PHE A 208 8.41 -12.16 2.80
C PHE A 208 9.09 -12.46 1.45
N THR A 209 8.77 -13.57 0.77
CA THR A 209 9.19 -13.76 -0.62
C THR A 209 8.52 -12.74 -1.53
N ALA A 210 7.33 -12.23 -1.18
CA ALA A 210 6.68 -11.13 -1.87
C ALA A 210 7.51 -9.83 -1.82
N GLN A 211 8.16 -9.53 -0.70
CA GLN A 211 9.06 -8.38 -0.58
C GLN A 211 10.30 -8.55 -1.48
N ALA A 212 10.90 -9.74 -1.49
CA ALA A 212 12.02 -10.04 -2.38
C ALA A 212 11.63 -9.93 -3.86
N ALA A 213 10.43 -10.40 -4.23
CA ALA A 213 9.90 -10.29 -5.59
C ALA A 213 9.69 -8.82 -6.01
N ARG A 214 9.18 -7.96 -5.11
CA ARG A 214 9.01 -6.51 -5.39
C ARG A 214 10.35 -5.84 -5.65
N LEU A 215 11.34 -6.07 -4.78
CA LEU A 215 12.70 -5.53 -4.96
C LEU A 215 13.35 -6.01 -6.27
N THR A 216 13.10 -7.26 -6.66
CA THR A 216 13.56 -7.80 -7.94
C THR A 216 12.89 -7.12 -9.13
N ALA A 217 11.56 -6.94 -9.05
CA ALA A 217 10.79 -6.37 -10.16
C ALA A 217 11.09 -4.88 -10.39
N ALA A 218 11.40 -4.15 -9.32
CA ALA A 218 11.72 -2.72 -9.38
C ALA A 218 13.14 -2.44 -9.89
N MET A 219 14.06 -3.39 -9.83
CA MET A 219 15.48 -3.19 -10.10
C MET A 219 15.79 -3.05 -11.60
N ASP A 220 16.37 -1.92 -12.01
CA ASP A 220 17.08 -1.77 -13.28
C ASP A 220 18.59 -1.80 -13.04
N GLU A 221 19.22 -2.94 -13.35
CA GLU A 221 20.66 -3.16 -13.14
C GLU A 221 21.54 -2.14 -13.88
N ASN A 222 21.10 -1.66 -15.05
CA ASN A 222 21.89 -0.72 -15.84
C ASN A 222 21.86 0.67 -15.23
N VAL A 223 20.68 1.16 -14.85
CA VAL A 223 20.51 2.49 -14.22
C VAL A 223 21.19 2.50 -12.85
N MET A 224 21.02 1.46 -12.05
CA MET A 224 21.72 1.30 -10.76
C MET A 224 23.24 1.33 -10.92
N ALA A 225 23.78 0.58 -11.90
CA ALA A 225 25.23 0.56 -12.16
C ALA A 225 25.75 1.92 -12.65
N GLN A 226 25.01 2.60 -13.52
CA GLN A 226 25.35 3.95 -13.98
C GLN A 226 25.32 4.99 -12.84
N ALA A 227 24.47 4.81 -11.87
CA ALA A 227 24.43 5.61 -10.64
C ALA A 227 25.58 5.29 -9.66
N GLY A 228 26.33 4.21 -9.88
CA GLY A 228 27.44 3.78 -9.03
C GLY A 228 27.04 2.87 -7.88
N ALA A 229 25.83 2.28 -7.89
CA ALA A 229 25.40 1.28 -6.93
C ALA A 229 26.18 -0.04 -7.10
N ASP A 230 26.42 -0.77 -6.01
CA ASP A 230 26.99 -2.12 -6.04
C ASP A 230 25.88 -3.15 -6.31
N VAL A 231 25.57 -3.34 -7.60
CA VAL A 231 24.52 -4.25 -8.08
C VAL A 231 24.77 -5.69 -7.64
N GLU A 232 26.03 -6.14 -7.61
CA GLU A 232 26.35 -7.51 -7.21
C GLU A 232 26.11 -7.74 -5.70
N ALA A 233 26.46 -6.77 -4.86
CA ALA A 233 26.13 -6.81 -3.43
C ALA A 233 24.62 -6.78 -3.20
N TYR A 234 23.88 -5.95 -3.95
CA TYR A 234 22.44 -5.88 -3.89
C TYR A 234 21.79 -7.23 -4.23
N LYS A 235 22.16 -7.84 -5.34
CA LYS A 235 21.65 -9.17 -5.79
C LYS A 235 21.99 -10.28 -4.79
N ALA A 236 23.18 -10.24 -4.19
CA ALA A 236 23.57 -11.20 -3.17
C ALA A 236 22.71 -11.07 -1.89
N ALA A 237 22.39 -9.83 -1.46
CA ALA A 237 21.51 -9.58 -0.33
C ALA A 237 20.07 -10.01 -0.63
N LEU A 238 19.58 -9.76 -1.83
CA LEU A 238 18.28 -10.18 -2.30
C LEU A 238 18.12 -11.71 -2.28
N THR A 239 19.12 -12.45 -2.81
CA THR A 239 19.13 -13.91 -2.75
C THR A 239 19.10 -14.43 -1.31
N ALA A 240 19.87 -13.83 -0.41
CA ALA A 240 19.91 -14.22 0.99
C ALA A 240 18.56 -13.94 1.70
N LEU A 241 17.86 -12.86 1.32
CA LEU A 241 16.51 -12.55 1.82
C LEU A 241 15.50 -13.59 1.34
N GLU A 242 15.49 -13.91 0.05
CA GLU A 242 14.59 -14.89 -0.55
C GLU A 242 14.73 -16.28 0.09
N GLU A 243 15.97 -16.74 0.30
CA GLU A 243 16.25 -18.00 0.99
C GLU A 243 15.74 -18.02 2.42
N ALA A 244 15.96 -16.94 3.18
CA ALA A 244 15.50 -16.83 4.56
C ALA A 244 13.98 -16.74 4.65
N ALA A 245 13.34 -15.95 3.78
CA ALA A 245 11.90 -15.81 3.68
C ALA A 245 11.21 -17.14 3.37
N THR A 246 11.72 -17.87 2.37
CA THR A 246 11.23 -19.20 2.00
C THR A 246 11.31 -20.18 3.18
N ALA A 247 12.44 -20.21 3.88
CA ALA A 247 12.64 -21.10 5.02
C ALA A 247 11.73 -20.73 6.21
N MET A 248 11.54 -19.44 6.48
CA MET A 248 10.64 -18.96 7.54
C MET A 248 9.19 -19.34 7.24
N ARG A 249 8.71 -19.04 6.04
CA ARG A 249 7.35 -19.37 5.64
C ARG A 249 7.08 -20.88 5.71
N ALA A 250 8.03 -21.71 5.29
CA ALA A 250 7.89 -23.16 5.40
C ALA A 250 7.63 -23.61 6.84
N LYS A 251 8.34 -23.04 7.84
CA LYS A 251 8.11 -23.34 9.28
C LYS A 251 6.71 -22.91 9.73
N VAL A 252 6.25 -21.72 9.31
CA VAL A 252 4.92 -21.20 9.64
C VAL A 252 3.82 -22.11 9.08
N VAL A 253 3.90 -22.44 7.79
CA VAL A 253 2.93 -23.32 7.11
C VAL A 253 2.90 -24.71 7.76
N GLU A 254 4.05 -25.27 8.13
CA GLU A 254 4.14 -26.54 8.83
C GLU A 254 3.39 -26.51 10.17
N VAL A 255 3.62 -25.49 10.98
CA VAL A 255 2.98 -25.32 12.31
C VAL A 255 1.46 -25.14 12.14
N ASN A 256 1.02 -24.29 11.20
CA ASN A 256 -0.40 -24.03 10.97
C ASN A 256 -1.15 -25.29 10.49
N ARG A 257 -0.58 -26.04 9.55
CA ARG A 257 -1.17 -27.33 9.08
C ARG A 257 -1.19 -28.40 10.15
N ALA A 258 -0.13 -28.50 10.95
CA ALA A 258 -0.11 -29.42 12.08
C ALA A 258 -1.18 -29.08 13.11
N TYR A 259 -1.42 -27.78 13.35
CA TYR A 259 -2.47 -27.31 14.23
C TYR A 259 -3.88 -27.64 13.71
N GLU A 260 -4.15 -27.45 12.43
CA GLU A 260 -5.42 -27.85 11.81
C GLU A 260 -5.67 -29.37 11.98
N THR A 261 -4.65 -30.18 11.72
CA THR A 261 -4.72 -31.63 11.92
C THR A 261 -4.99 -32.02 13.39
N ALA A 262 -4.31 -31.36 14.32
CA ALA A 262 -4.52 -31.60 15.76
C ALA A 262 -5.94 -31.19 16.21
N ARG A 263 -6.45 -30.08 15.68
CA ARG A 263 -7.81 -29.58 15.92
C ARG A 263 -8.87 -30.57 15.42
N GLU A 264 -8.72 -31.10 14.21
CA GLU A 264 -9.61 -32.09 13.63
C GLU A 264 -9.61 -33.41 14.43
N ALA A 265 -8.45 -33.75 14.98
CA ALA A 265 -8.29 -34.94 15.83
C ALA A 265 -8.77 -34.73 17.29
N GLY A 266 -9.05 -33.47 17.70
CA GLY A 266 -9.39 -33.14 19.09
C GLY A 266 -8.21 -33.32 20.05
N ASP A 267 -6.96 -33.17 19.58
CA ASP A 267 -5.74 -33.29 20.37
C ASP A 267 -5.36 -31.95 21.02
N ASP A 268 -5.98 -31.65 22.17
CA ASP A 268 -5.76 -30.42 22.92
C ASP A 268 -4.28 -30.22 23.33
N ALA A 269 -3.56 -31.31 23.61
CA ALA A 269 -2.16 -31.22 24.03
C ALA A 269 -1.25 -30.81 22.87
N ALA A 270 -1.45 -31.38 21.69
CA ALA A 270 -0.75 -30.99 20.46
C ALA A 270 -1.09 -29.54 20.07
N MET A 271 -2.37 -29.15 20.13
CA MET A 271 -2.80 -27.78 19.85
C MET A 271 -2.10 -26.77 20.78
N ALA A 272 -2.05 -27.04 22.09
CA ALA A 272 -1.39 -26.16 23.05
C ALA A 272 0.13 -25.98 22.75
N GLN A 273 0.82 -27.07 22.42
CA GLN A 273 2.23 -27.05 22.06
C GLN A 273 2.49 -26.25 20.76
N LEU A 274 1.63 -26.47 19.73
CA LEU A 274 1.74 -25.79 18.45
C LEU A 274 1.46 -24.29 18.58
N ARG A 275 0.52 -23.88 19.44
CA ARG A 275 0.30 -22.47 19.76
C ARG A 275 1.49 -21.81 20.43
N GLU A 276 2.18 -22.51 21.33
CA GLU A 276 3.41 -21.96 21.96
C GLU A 276 4.51 -21.76 20.91
N THR A 277 4.73 -22.76 20.05
CA THR A 277 5.67 -22.65 18.93
C THR A 277 5.29 -21.50 17.97
N GLY A 278 3.99 -21.43 17.65
CA GLY A 278 3.44 -20.40 16.75
C GLY A 278 3.60 -18.99 17.28
N ARG A 279 3.45 -18.75 18.58
CA ARG A 279 3.66 -17.42 19.19
C ARG A 279 5.08 -16.89 18.97
N ALA A 280 6.09 -17.76 19.03
CA ALA A 280 7.47 -17.36 18.76
C ALA A 280 7.64 -16.95 17.27
N LEU A 281 7.09 -17.74 16.34
CA LEU A 281 7.10 -17.43 14.92
C LEU A 281 6.30 -16.15 14.60
N THR A 282 5.13 -15.97 15.24
CA THR A 282 4.33 -14.74 15.11
C THR A 282 5.12 -13.51 15.55
N SER A 283 5.76 -13.56 16.71
CA SER A 283 6.57 -12.44 17.20
C SER A 283 7.72 -12.11 16.24
N GLN A 284 8.37 -13.12 15.69
CA GLN A 284 9.44 -12.96 14.71
C GLN A 284 8.92 -12.36 13.40
N ASN A 285 7.80 -12.85 12.88
CA ASN A 285 7.17 -12.34 11.64
C ASN A 285 6.69 -10.89 11.77
N LEU A 286 6.05 -10.54 12.89
CA LEU A 286 5.59 -9.16 13.11
C LEU A 286 6.77 -8.18 13.26
N GLU A 287 7.86 -8.59 13.91
CA GLU A 287 9.08 -7.78 13.99
C GLU A 287 9.73 -7.63 12.59
N ALA A 288 9.81 -8.71 11.82
CA ALA A 288 10.31 -8.69 10.45
C ALA A 288 9.45 -7.80 9.56
N PHE A 289 8.11 -7.87 9.69
CA PHE A 289 7.18 -7.03 8.94
C PHE A 289 7.39 -5.54 9.26
N ARG A 290 7.40 -5.19 10.54
CA ARG A 290 7.69 -3.83 11.00
C ARG A 290 9.04 -3.32 10.47
N TYR A 291 10.05 -4.17 10.48
CA TYR A 291 11.38 -3.83 9.98
C TYR A 291 11.34 -3.59 8.45
N ALA A 292 10.68 -4.46 7.72
CA ALA A 292 10.55 -4.33 6.25
C ALA A 292 9.84 -3.03 5.86
N GLN A 293 8.72 -2.69 6.51
CA GLN A 293 8.01 -1.45 6.20
C GLN A 293 8.86 -0.22 6.53
N LYS A 294 9.56 -0.24 7.64
CA LYS A 294 10.42 0.89 8.02
C LYS A 294 11.59 1.14 7.06
N HIS A 295 12.17 0.10 6.46
CA HIS A 295 13.43 0.21 5.72
C HIS A 295 13.32 -0.09 4.22
N LEU A 296 12.27 -0.78 3.78
CA LEU A 296 12.08 -1.22 2.41
C LEU A 296 10.78 -0.71 1.78
N LEU A 297 10.02 0.14 2.48
CA LEU A 297 8.91 0.88 1.93
C LEU A 297 9.39 2.25 1.49
N GLY A 298 9.16 2.57 0.25
CA GLY A 298 9.23 3.91 -0.33
C GLY A 298 7.84 4.38 -0.71
N LEU A 299 7.71 5.64 -1.04
CA LEU A 299 6.48 6.25 -1.44
C LEU A 299 6.72 7.18 -2.62
N MET A 300 5.93 7.01 -3.64
CA MET A 300 5.78 7.89 -4.76
C MET A 300 4.32 8.24 -4.85
N TYR A 301 3.97 9.45 -5.20
CA TYR A 301 2.60 9.94 -5.15
C TYR A 301 1.54 8.82 -5.30
N GLU A 302 0.66 8.67 -4.32
CA GLU A 302 -0.44 7.69 -4.23
C GLU A 302 -0.05 6.21 -4.24
N ARG A 303 1.21 5.83 -4.43
CA ARG A 303 1.57 4.41 -4.46
C ARG A 303 2.77 4.05 -3.58
N PRO A 304 2.71 2.94 -2.87
CA PRO A 304 3.85 2.35 -2.20
C PRO A 304 4.79 1.69 -3.22
N ILE A 305 6.08 2.01 -3.10
CA ILE A 305 7.17 1.53 -3.95
C ILE A 305 8.29 0.98 -3.08
N VAL A 306 9.36 0.47 -3.69
CA VAL A 306 10.63 0.28 -2.98
C VAL A 306 11.48 1.55 -3.07
N PRO A 307 12.33 1.86 -2.06
CA PRO A 307 12.96 3.19 -1.97
C PRO A 307 13.81 3.60 -3.17
N HIS A 308 14.50 2.65 -3.84
CA HIS A 308 15.33 2.97 -4.99
C HIS A 308 14.54 3.25 -6.28
N GLU A 309 13.26 2.86 -6.34
CA GLU A 309 12.43 2.93 -7.55
C GLU A 309 12.22 4.38 -8.00
N ALA A 310 11.92 5.30 -7.07
CA ALA A 310 11.66 6.70 -7.42
C ALA A 310 12.87 7.39 -8.09
N PRO A 311 14.08 7.42 -7.52
CA PRO A 311 15.22 8.02 -8.22
C PRO A 311 15.60 7.28 -9.50
N GLN A 312 15.40 5.97 -9.58
CA GLN A 312 15.64 5.19 -10.80
C GLN A 312 14.69 5.58 -11.93
N GLU A 313 13.39 5.67 -11.64
CA GLU A 313 12.35 6.10 -12.59
C GLU A 313 12.60 7.55 -13.04
N THR A 314 12.89 8.44 -12.10
CA THR A 314 13.18 9.84 -12.39
C THR A 314 14.38 10.00 -13.35
N ILE A 315 15.46 9.25 -13.16
CA ILE A 315 16.61 9.26 -14.07
C ILE A 315 16.17 8.88 -15.49
N THR A 316 15.46 7.78 -15.62
CA THR A 316 14.99 7.25 -16.92
C THR A 316 14.08 8.23 -17.64
N LEU A 317 13.14 8.84 -16.92
CA LEU A 317 12.20 9.81 -17.47
C LEU A 317 12.91 11.13 -17.86
N CYS A 318 13.85 11.61 -17.05
CA CYS A 318 14.64 12.80 -17.39
C CYS A 318 15.49 12.56 -18.64
N GLU A 319 16.11 11.39 -18.79
CA GLU A 319 16.87 11.02 -20.00
C GLU A 319 15.95 11.03 -21.24
N ALA A 320 14.74 10.46 -21.13
CA ALA A 320 13.76 10.49 -22.23
C ALA A 320 13.29 11.89 -22.60
N ILE A 321 13.07 12.75 -21.60
CA ILE A 321 12.75 14.16 -21.83
C ILE A 321 13.87 14.87 -22.59
N ILE A 322 15.12 14.69 -22.17
CA ILE A 322 16.29 15.30 -22.85
C ILE A 322 16.35 14.85 -24.31
N GLU A 323 16.16 13.56 -24.59
CA GLU A 323 16.13 13.03 -25.96
C GLU A 323 15.04 13.72 -26.81
N CYS A 324 13.81 13.86 -26.30
CA CYS A 324 12.74 14.57 -26.96
C CYS A 324 13.09 16.04 -27.25
N LEU A 325 13.73 16.71 -26.30
CA LEU A 325 14.10 18.13 -26.45
C LEU A 325 15.26 18.33 -27.42
N GLU A 326 16.23 17.43 -27.47
CA GLU A 326 17.31 17.41 -28.47
C GLU A 326 16.75 17.21 -29.91
N ASP A 327 15.69 16.41 -30.02
CA ASP A 327 14.95 16.19 -31.28
C ASP A 327 13.98 17.36 -31.60
N GLY A 328 13.84 18.33 -30.70
CA GLY A 328 12.99 19.51 -30.86
C GLY A 328 11.50 19.20 -30.75
N ASP A 329 11.12 18.21 -29.94
CA ASP A 329 9.74 17.78 -29.71
C ASP A 329 9.32 17.97 -28.24
N PRO A 330 9.02 19.19 -27.80
CA PRO A 330 8.58 19.48 -26.45
C PRO A 330 7.21 18.88 -26.12
N ALA A 331 6.35 18.66 -27.12
CA ALA A 331 5.02 18.09 -26.92
C ALA A 331 5.11 16.67 -26.39
N THR A 332 5.90 15.80 -27.02
CA THR A 332 6.13 14.44 -26.55
C THR A 332 6.81 14.43 -25.17
N ALA A 333 7.76 15.31 -24.93
CA ALA A 333 8.40 15.45 -23.62
C ALA A 333 7.38 15.74 -22.51
N VAL A 334 6.40 16.62 -22.77
CA VAL A 334 5.33 16.97 -21.81
C VAL A 334 4.34 15.84 -21.65
N ASP A 335 3.76 15.35 -22.76
CA ASP A 335 2.64 14.42 -22.73
C ASP A 335 3.00 13.05 -22.15
N GLU A 336 4.23 12.58 -22.41
CA GLU A 336 4.63 11.22 -22.04
C GLU A 336 5.44 11.15 -20.74
N TYR A 337 6.17 12.23 -20.35
CA TYR A 337 7.18 12.10 -19.31
C TYR A 337 7.16 13.19 -18.22
N ALA A 338 7.04 14.47 -18.59
CA ALA A 338 7.35 15.57 -17.68
C ALA A 338 6.40 15.65 -16.46
N TRP A 339 5.16 15.24 -16.61
CA TRP A 339 4.21 15.20 -15.50
C TRP A 339 4.58 14.14 -14.47
N THR A 340 4.98 12.95 -14.92
CA THR A 340 5.38 11.84 -14.04
C THR A 340 6.64 12.20 -13.25
N VAL A 341 7.65 12.80 -13.91
CA VAL A 341 8.88 13.23 -13.23
C VAL A 341 8.61 14.26 -12.15
N ASN A 342 7.65 15.14 -12.39
CA ASN A 342 7.32 16.21 -11.45
C ASN A 342 6.68 15.66 -10.16
N ASN A 343 6.20 14.41 -10.19
CA ASN A 343 5.56 13.70 -9.07
C ASN A 343 4.48 14.55 -8.36
N VAL A 344 3.77 15.34 -9.12
CA VAL A 344 2.58 16.09 -8.73
C VAL A 344 1.51 15.89 -9.79
N LEU A 345 0.26 16.07 -9.42
CA LEU A 345 -0.80 16.06 -10.42
C LEU A 345 -0.53 17.19 -11.44
N GLU A 346 -0.45 16.82 -12.72
CA GLU A 346 -0.12 17.69 -13.84
C GLU A 346 -0.89 19.02 -13.85
N TRP A 347 -2.18 18.96 -13.51
CA TRP A 347 -3.04 20.13 -13.48
C TRP A 347 -2.72 21.11 -12.33
N TYR A 348 -2.18 20.66 -11.21
CA TYR A 348 -1.74 21.57 -10.15
C TYR A 348 -0.62 22.50 -10.64
N ALA A 349 0.37 21.92 -11.30
CA ALA A 349 1.48 22.71 -11.87
C ALA A 349 0.98 23.74 -12.90
N MET A 350 -0.19 23.52 -13.51
CA MET A 350 -0.74 24.38 -14.54
C MET A 350 -1.68 25.46 -14.04
N TYR A 351 -2.50 25.16 -13.04
CA TYR A 351 -3.55 26.08 -12.57
C TYR A 351 -3.08 27.00 -11.46
N PHE A 352 -1.99 26.68 -10.78
CA PHE A 352 -1.41 27.52 -9.72
C PHE A 352 -0.22 28.34 -10.23
N SER A 353 -0.01 29.52 -9.62
CA SER A 353 1.16 30.32 -9.95
C SER A 353 2.45 29.65 -9.44
N PRO A 354 3.63 29.93 -10.07
CA PRO A 354 4.91 29.41 -9.59
C PRO A 354 5.17 29.68 -8.10
N GLU A 355 4.73 30.84 -7.60
CA GLU A 355 4.90 31.20 -6.19
C GLU A 355 4.07 30.31 -5.25
N VAL A 356 2.86 29.91 -5.67
CA VAL A 356 2.02 29.00 -4.89
C VAL A 356 2.63 27.60 -4.87
N ILE A 357 3.10 27.12 -6.03
CA ILE A 357 3.77 25.81 -6.13
C ILE A 357 5.03 25.79 -5.27
N ALA A 358 5.87 26.84 -5.33
CA ALA A 358 7.07 26.91 -4.51
C ALA A 358 6.77 26.88 -3.00
N VAL A 359 5.67 27.51 -2.56
CA VAL A 359 5.24 27.43 -1.15
C VAL A 359 4.77 26.02 -0.80
N GLN A 360 4.01 25.37 -1.69
CA GLN A 360 3.55 24.00 -1.47
C GLN A 360 4.71 23.01 -1.45
N ASP A 361 5.67 23.17 -2.36
CA ASP A 361 6.87 22.35 -2.39
C ASP A 361 7.71 22.52 -1.13
N ASP A 362 7.88 23.75 -0.64
CA ASP A 362 8.57 24.01 0.62
C ASP A 362 7.82 23.37 1.81
N MET A 363 6.50 23.42 1.81
CA MET A 363 5.68 22.77 2.84
C MET A 363 5.79 21.24 2.81
N ASN A 364 5.78 20.64 1.64
CA ASN A 364 5.77 19.18 1.48
C ASN A 364 7.18 18.56 1.51
N TRP A 365 8.19 19.28 0.98
CA TRP A 365 9.52 18.74 0.71
C TRP A 365 10.65 19.55 1.30
N GLY A 366 10.37 20.74 1.84
CA GLY A 366 11.38 21.64 2.41
C GLY A 366 12.10 21.00 3.59
N ALA A 367 13.43 21.15 3.64
CA ALA A 367 14.27 20.56 4.68
C ALA A 367 13.84 20.96 6.11
N ASP A 368 13.36 22.19 6.27
CA ASP A 368 12.92 22.73 7.57
C ASP A 368 11.55 22.18 8.01
N ASN A 369 10.81 21.51 7.11
CA ASN A 369 9.49 20.98 7.38
C ASN A 369 9.47 19.45 7.55
N GLN A 370 10.59 18.74 7.36
CA GLN A 370 10.64 17.28 7.45
C GLN A 370 10.13 16.73 8.79
N ASP A 371 10.44 17.44 9.88
CA ASP A 371 9.97 17.06 11.23
C ASP A 371 8.47 17.29 11.44
N ASN A 372 7.83 18.05 10.55
CA ASN A 372 6.40 18.36 10.60
C ASN A 372 5.56 17.50 9.65
N LEU A 373 6.18 16.66 8.83
CA LEU A 373 5.45 15.77 7.94
C LEU A 373 4.69 14.74 8.77
N TYR A 374 3.40 14.61 8.52
CA TYR A 374 2.55 13.66 9.21
C TYR A 374 3.00 12.22 8.99
N TRP A 375 3.42 11.89 7.78
CA TRP A 375 3.94 10.57 7.43
C TRP A 375 5.36 10.32 7.96
N GLY A 376 5.93 11.31 8.64
CA GLY A 376 7.23 11.21 9.29
C GLY A 376 8.40 11.12 8.33
N THR A 377 9.59 11.14 8.90
CA THR A 377 10.84 10.99 8.16
C THR A 377 11.17 9.53 7.82
N ASP A 378 10.38 8.58 8.32
CA ASP A 378 10.63 7.15 8.16
C ASP A 378 10.15 6.62 6.80
N ILE A 379 9.24 7.33 6.10
CA ILE A 379 8.83 6.98 4.74
C ILE A 379 9.72 7.73 3.75
N ASN A 380 10.29 6.98 2.82
CA ASN A 380 11.19 7.51 1.81
C ASN A 380 10.42 8.23 0.71
N PHE A 381 10.09 9.50 0.92
CA PHE A 381 9.61 10.37 -0.14
C PHE A 381 10.74 10.74 -1.09
N ASP A 382 10.38 10.97 -2.35
CA ASP A 382 11.31 11.49 -3.33
C ASP A 382 10.61 12.39 -4.35
N LYS A 383 11.22 13.54 -4.62
CA LYS A 383 10.80 14.48 -5.65
C LYS A 383 12.03 15.12 -6.29
N ALA A 384 12.03 15.21 -7.62
CA ALA A 384 13.03 15.96 -8.36
C ALA A 384 12.61 17.44 -8.51
N ASP A 385 13.57 18.34 -8.38
CA ASP A 385 13.37 19.80 -8.59
C ASP A 385 13.40 20.14 -10.09
N VAL A 386 12.28 19.86 -10.77
CA VAL A 386 12.11 20.06 -12.21
C VAL A 386 10.92 20.94 -12.59
N ASP A 387 10.21 21.52 -11.62
CA ASP A 387 8.98 22.30 -11.84
C ASP A 387 9.15 23.44 -12.84
N ALA A 388 10.27 24.16 -12.75
CA ALA A 388 10.56 25.27 -13.64
C ALA A 388 10.71 24.83 -15.11
N ALA A 389 11.36 23.68 -15.35
CA ALA A 389 11.52 23.12 -16.69
C ALA A 389 10.19 22.61 -17.24
N THR A 390 9.43 21.84 -16.43
CA THR A 390 8.12 21.31 -16.81
C THR A 390 7.16 22.43 -17.20
N ARG A 391 7.09 23.52 -16.43
CA ARG A 391 6.25 24.67 -16.77
C ARG A 391 6.70 25.40 -18.02
N SER A 392 8.02 25.54 -18.21
CA SER A 392 8.57 26.14 -19.44
C SER A 392 8.18 25.32 -20.66
N LEU A 393 8.34 24.00 -20.60
CA LEU A 393 7.98 23.09 -21.68
C LEU A 393 6.50 23.16 -22.02
N TYR A 394 5.62 23.20 -21.02
CA TYR A 394 4.19 23.34 -21.25
C TYR A 394 3.85 24.66 -21.97
N VAL A 395 4.44 25.78 -21.58
CA VAL A 395 4.23 27.05 -22.26
C VAL A 395 4.77 27.02 -23.70
N ARG A 396 5.81 26.24 -23.94
CA ARG A 396 6.48 26.06 -25.22
C ARG A 396 6.07 24.79 -25.96
N TYR A 397 4.92 24.21 -25.60
CA TYR A 397 4.42 22.93 -26.10
C TYR A 397 4.46 22.82 -27.64
N ASP A 398 4.10 23.90 -28.36
CA ASP A 398 4.07 23.97 -29.82
C ASP A 398 5.40 24.46 -30.47
N ASP A 399 6.45 24.74 -29.65
CA ASP A 399 7.72 25.32 -30.12
C ASP A 399 8.66 24.24 -30.70
N LYS A 400 8.21 23.57 -31.76
CA LYS A 400 8.98 22.51 -32.43
C LYS A 400 10.29 23.00 -33.01
N GLY A 401 11.39 22.35 -32.61
CA GLY A 401 12.74 22.73 -33.04
C GLY A 401 13.28 23.99 -32.35
N GLY A 402 12.67 24.41 -31.24
CA GLY A 402 13.15 25.49 -30.38
C GLY A 402 14.49 25.18 -29.71
N ASP A 403 15.08 26.20 -29.10
CA ASP A 403 16.27 26.04 -28.22
C ASP A 403 15.79 25.71 -26.80
N PHE A 404 16.10 24.50 -26.31
CA PHE A 404 15.72 23.98 -25.00
C PHE A 404 16.92 23.81 -24.05
N THR A 405 18.03 24.50 -24.34
CA THR A 405 19.29 24.39 -23.57
C THR A 405 19.08 24.62 -22.07
N GLU A 406 18.21 25.55 -21.68
CA GLU A 406 17.96 25.87 -20.26
C GLU A 406 17.18 24.75 -19.58
N GLU A 407 16.15 24.21 -20.22
CA GLU A 407 15.34 23.11 -19.70
C GLU A 407 16.17 21.82 -19.61
N ILE A 408 16.93 21.48 -20.64
CA ILE A 408 17.85 20.34 -20.66
C ILE A 408 18.82 20.43 -19.46
N ALA A 409 19.41 21.59 -19.21
CA ALA A 409 20.34 21.74 -18.08
C ALA A 409 19.71 21.49 -16.71
N ILE A 410 18.39 21.76 -16.54
CA ILE A 410 17.66 21.43 -15.31
C ILE A 410 17.50 19.92 -15.17
N TYR A 411 17.10 19.21 -16.24
CA TYR A 411 16.96 17.76 -16.21
C TYR A 411 18.30 17.04 -16.05
N GLU A 412 19.37 17.51 -16.69
CA GLU A 412 20.73 16.98 -16.47
C GLU A 412 21.16 17.11 -15.01
N LYS A 413 20.88 18.25 -14.39
CA LYS A 413 21.17 18.47 -12.97
C LYS A 413 20.32 17.54 -12.08
N ALA A 414 19.04 17.34 -12.40
CA ALA A 414 18.18 16.40 -11.69
C ALA A 414 18.75 14.97 -11.76
N ILE A 415 19.16 14.51 -12.93
CA ILE A 415 19.79 13.19 -13.13
C ILE A 415 21.01 13.01 -12.20
N GLU A 416 21.89 14.00 -12.10
CA GLU A 416 23.08 13.90 -11.21
C GLU A 416 22.71 13.81 -9.73
N VAL A 417 21.66 14.50 -9.30
CA VAL A 417 21.13 14.42 -7.93
C VAL A 417 20.52 13.05 -7.69
N GLU A 418 19.68 12.59 -8.61
CA GLU A 418 18.99 11.31 -8.48
C GLU A 418 19.93 10.09 -8.56
N LYS A 419 21.01 10.15 -9.34
CA LYS A 419 22.08 9.13 -9.31
C LYS A 419 22.70 8.99 -7.93
N ALA A 420 22.98 10.09 -7.25
CA ALA A 420 23.53 10.05 -5.89
C ALA A 420 22.52 9.46 -4.89
N LYS A 421 21.24 9.82 -5.00
CA LYS A 421 20.17 9.25 -4.19
C LYS A 421 19.99 7.74 -4.45
N LEU A 422 19.96 7.32 -5.71
CA LEU A 422 19.84 5.93 -6.12
C LEU A 422 20.95 5.06 -5.51
N ALA A 423 22.21 5.48 -5.62
CA ALA A 423 23.33 4.77 -5.03
C ALA A 423 23.22 4.65 -3.50
N ALA A 424 22.79 5.71 -2.84
CA ALA A 424 22.59 5.72 -1.39
C ALA A 424 21.45 4.79 -0.96
N LYS A 425 20.29 4.87 -1.64
CA LYS A 425 19.12 4.01 -1.37
C LYS A 425 19.44 2.53 -1.63
N ALA A 426 20.09 2.19 -2.74
CA ALA A 426 20.51 0.82 -3.04
C ALA A 426 21.46 0.25 -1.96
N THR A 427 22.34 1.08 -1.41
CA THR A 427 23.21 0.69 -0.30
C THR A 427 22.40 0.42 0.97
N ALA A 428 21.48 1.33 1.35
CA ALA A 428 20.62 1.18 2.52
C ALA A 428 19.70 -0.05 2.40
N GLU A 429 19.12 -0.29 1.23
CA GLU A 429 18.31 -1.49 0.97
C GLU A 429 19.13 -2.78 1.03
N THR A 430 20.38 -2.77 0.56
CA THR A 430 21.30 -3.92 0.69
C THR A 430 21.49 -4.28 2.16
N GLU A 431 21.78 -3.29 3.01
CA GLU A 431 21.92 -3.48 4.46
C GLU A 431 20.61 -3.94 5.10
N ALA A 432 19.48 -3.35 4.68
CA ALA A 432 18.16 -3.70 5.20
C ALA A 432 17.76 -5.13 4.83
N MET A 433 18.01 -5.57 3.59
CA MET A 433 17.76 -6.96 3.17
C MET A 433 18.58 -7.96 3.97
N GLN A 434 19.87 -7.66 4.24
CA GLN A 434 20.73 -8.51 5.06
C GLN A 434 20.22 -8.62 6.50
N ALA A 435 19.76 -7.50 7.09
CA ALA A 435 19.21 -7.48 8.44
C ALA A 435 17.86 -8.20 8.50
N LEU A 436 16.98 -8.00 7.51
CA LEU A 436 15.70 -8.70 7.42
C LEU A 436 15.92 -10.21 7.27
N ALA A 437 16.85 -10.64 6.41
CA ALA A 437 17.20 -12.04 6.27
C ALA A 437 17.75 -12.65 7.58
N ALA A 438 18.42 -11.87 8.41
CA ALA A 438 18.86 -12.29 9.72
C ALA A 438 17.71 -12.42 10.75
N LEU A 439 16.72 -11.53 10.69
CA LEU A 439 15.49 -11.61 11.51
C LEU A 439 14.65 -12.85 11.17
N LEU A 440 14.65 -13.30 9.92
CA LEU A 440 13.88 -14.45 9.45
C LEU A 440 14.54 -15.82 9.70
N LYS A 441 15.76 -15.89 10.20
CA LYS A 441 16.48 -17.13 10.51
C LYS A 441 16.18 -17.61 11.93
#